data_9553b2e5db1c3d7893cb169f29e846c6
#
_entry.id   9553b2e5db1c3d7893cb169f29e846c6
#
_cell.length_a   1.000
_cell.length_b   1.000
_cell.length_c   1.000
_cell.angle_alpha   90.00
_cell.angle_beta   90.00
_cell.angle_gamma   90.00
#
_symmetry.space_group_name_H-M   'P 1'
#
loop_
_entity.id
_entity.type
_entity.pdbx_description
1 polymer ?
#
loop_
_entity_poly.entity_id
_entity_poly.type
_entity_poly.pdbx_seq_one_letter_code
_entity_poly.pdbx_strand_id
1 'polypeptide(L)'
;SIDEIAAGKALTDGDAALRDRRLTAAAVVPTLQSGGPSARPTDTTPRFAIGDAVMTRAIAGNRNIAGGHTRLPAYAAGRRGVIMLQHGGHVLPDSNAHFDGEAPEHLYTVSFAAGDLWQHAESPDDTVCLDLWDSYLEPA
;
A
#
# COMPACT_ATOMS: atom_id res chain seq x y z
N SER A 1 -9.10 7.79 -24.74
CA SER A 1 -8.23 8.90 -24.26
C SER A 1 -9.07 10.08 -23.81
N ILE A 2 -8.49 11.03 -23.09
CA ILE A 2 -9.14 12.27 -22.66
C ILE A 2 -9.61 13.07 -23.89
N ASP A 3 -8.83 13.09 -24.94
CA ASP A 3 -9.15 13.78 -26.18
C ASP A 3 -10.37 13.17 -26.90
N GLU A 4 -10.53 11.86 -26.84
CA GLU A 4 -11.70 11.16 -27.39
C GLU A 4 -12.98 11.50 -26.60
N ILE A 5 -12.86 11.61 -25.27
CA ILE A 5 -13.99 12.02 -24.40
C ILE A 5 -14.35 13.48 -24.68
N ALA A 6 -13.36 14.36 -24.78
CA ALA A 6 -13.54 15.79 -25.11
C ALA A 6 -14.17 15.99 -26.50
N ALA A 7 -13.85 15.12 -27.45
CA ALA A 7 -14.44 15.09 -28.80
C ALA A 7 -15.87 14.50 -28.84
N GLY A 8 -16.45 14.12 -27.70
CA GLY A 8 -17.79 13.55 -27.63
C GLY A 8 -17.90 12.13 -28.20
N LYS A 9 -16.79 11.43 -28.35
CA LYS A 9 -16.79 10.03 -28.78
C LYS A 9 -17.51 9.19 -27.74
N ALA A 10 -18.55 8.47 -28.14
CA ALA A 10 -19.22 7.53 -27.26
C ALA A 10 -18.22 6.51 -26.74
N LEU A 11 -18.12 6.39 -25.40
CA LEU A 11 -17.34 5.33 -24.78
C LEU A 11 -17.93 4.00 -25.23
N THR A 12 -17.14 3.19 -25.91
CA THR A 12 -17.53 1.82 -26.25
C THR A 12 -17.87 1.09 -24.96
N ASP A 13 -18.82 0.19 -25.03
CA ASP A 13 -19.13 -0.73 -23.95
C ASP A 13 -17.85 -1.43 -23.54
N GLY A 14 -17.32 -1.07 -22.36
CA GLY A 14 -16.11 -1.69 -21.83
C GLY A 14 -16.30 -3.19 -21.60
N ASP A 15 -15.22 -3.87 -21.25
CA ASP A 15 -15.25 -5.28 -20.87
C ASP A 15 -16.39 -5.58 -19.91
N ALA A 16 -17.24 -6.57 -20.25
CA ALA A 16 -18.39 -6.96 -19.44
C ALA A 16 -17.96 -7.35 -17.99
N ALA A 17 -16.81 -8.00 -17.83
CA ALA A 17 -16.27 -8.36 -16.51
C ALA A 17 -15.93 -7.13 -15.66
N LEU A 18 -15.47 -6.04 -16.26
CA LEU A 18 -15.23 -4.77 -15.56
C LEU A 18 -16.53 -4.05 -15.25
N ARG A 19 -17.54 -4.17 -16.12
CA ARG A 19 -18.86 -3.57 -15.92
C ARG A 19 -19.56 -4.16 -14.69
N ASP A 20 -19.49 -5.46 -14.51
CA ASP A 20 -20.10 -6.15 -13.36
C ASP A 20 -19.41 -5.80 -12.05
N ARG A 21 -18.15 -5.38 -12.10
CA ARG A 21 -17.32 -4.97 -10.95
C ARG A 21 -17.37 -3.48 -10.64
N ARG A 22 -18.04 -2.67 -11.47
CA ARG A 22 -18.12 -1.23 -11.26
C ARG A 22 -18.90 -0.90 -9.99
N LEU A 23 -18.40 0.06 -9.24
CA LEU A 23 -19.17 0.66 -8.16
C LEU A 23 -20.24 1.58 -8.76
N THR A 24 -21.52 1.25 -8.53
CA THR A 24 -22.64 2.09 -9.00
C THR A 24 -22.74 3.36 -8.16
N ALA A 25 -23.28 4.44 -8.72
CA ALA A 25 -23.49 5.69 -7.99
C ALA A 25 -24.28 5.49 -6.68
N ALA A 26 -25.29 4.63 -6.69
CA ALA A 26 -26.09 4.30 -5.50
C ALA A 26 -25.29 3.53 -4.43
N ALA A 27 -24.26 2.79 -4.82
CA ALA A 27 -23.43 1.99 -3.91
C ALA A 27 -22.26 2.78 -3.32
N VAL A 28 -21.89 3.96 -3.87
CA VAL A 28 -20.73 4.73 -3.42
C VAL A 28 -20.82 5.09 -1.94
N VAL A 29 -21.89 5.76 -1.53
CA VAL A 29 -22.04 6.22 -0.13
C VAL A 29 -22.11 5.05 0.85
N PRO A 30 -22.93 4.01 0.65
CA PRO A 30 -22.94 2.85 1.53
C PRO A 30 -21.56 2.16 1.64
N THR A 31 -20.84 2.01 0.52
CA THR A 31 -19.51 1.39 0.51
C THR A 31 -18.50 2.21 1.30
N LEU A 32 -18.48 3.53 1.13
CA LEU A 32 -17.59 4.42 1.89
C LEU A 32 -17.91 4.43 3.38
N GLN A 33 -19.19 4.37 3.76
CA GLN A 33 -19.63 4.36 5.14
C GLN A 33 -19.35 3.02 5.85
N SER A 34 -19.51 1.89 5.14
CA SER A 34 -19.28 0.58 5.71
C SER A 34 -17.78 0.31 5.94
N GLY A 35 -16.91 0.89 5.11
CA GLY A 35 -15.54 0.48 5.02
C GLY A 35 -15.44 -1.03 4.73
N GLY A 36 -14.30 -1.51 4.40
CA GLY A 36 -14.03 -2.95 4.30
C GLY A 36 -12.90 -3.32 5.25
N PRO A 37 -13.08 -4.31 6.17
CA PRO A 37 -11.93 -4.76 6.95
C PRO A 37 -10.86 -5.26 5.98
N SER A 38 -9.65 -4.69 6.10
CA SER A 38 -8.48 -5.12 5.30
C SER A 38 -7.75 -6.29 5.94
N ALA A 39 -8.06 -6.63 7.19
CA ALA A 39 -7.48 -7.78 7.87
C ALA A 39 -7.90 -9.10 7.22
N ARG A 40 -6.94 -9.99 7.03
CA ARG A 40 -7.12 -11.33 6.46
C ARG A 40 -6.27 -12.33 7.21
N PRO A 41 -6.73 -13.59 7.37
CA PRO A 41 -5.84 -14.63 7.84
C PRO A 41 -4.68 -14.82 6.86
N THR A 42 -3.50 -15.15 7.40
CA THR A 42 -2.33 -15.57 6.63
C THR A 42 -1.69 -16.78 7.30
N ASP A 43 -1.23 -17.73 6.51
CA ASP A 43 -0.59 -18.95 7.00
C ASP A 43 0.92 -18.76 7.21
N THR A 44 1.46 -17.57 6.88
CA THR A 44 2.87 -17.27 7.06
C THR A 44 3.17 -16.79 8.49
N THR A 45 4.36 -17.10 8.97
CA THR A 45 4.86 -16.55 10.23
C THR A 45 5.40 -15.15 10.01
N PRO A 46 5.15 -14.18 10.92
CA PRO A 46 5.76 -12.86 10.85
C PRO A 46 7.29 -12.97 10.80
N ARG A 47 7.93 -12.28 9.85
CA ARG A 47 9.40 -12.29 9.72
C ARG A 47 10.10 -11.44 10.75
N PHE A 48 9.42 -10.42 11.27
CA PHE A 48 10.00 -9.43 12.18
C PHE A 48 9.25 -9.39 13.50
N ALA A 49 10.00 -9.26 14.60
CA ALA A 49 9.47 -9.01 15.94
C ALA A 49 9.46 -7.51 16.27
N ILE A 50 8.68 -7.13 17.28
CA ILE A 50 8.72 -5.76 17.81
C ILE A 50 10.12 -5.48 18.35
N GLY A 51 10.69 -4.33 17.95
CA GLY A 51 12.05 -3.90 18.26
C GLY A 51 13.09 -4.28 17.20
N ASP A 52 12.74 -5.12 16.22
CA ASP A 52 13.67 -5.44 15.13
C ASP A 52 13.95 -4.22 14.26
N ALA A 53 15.22 -4.05 13.92
CA ALA A 53 15.63 -3.07 12.92
C ALA A 53 15.39 -3.63 11.52
N VAL A 54 14.79 -2.82 10.67
CA VAL A 54 14.45 -3.17 9.29
C VAL A 54 14.92 -2.09 8.32
N MET A 55 15.12 -2.50 7.08
CA MET A 55 15.35 -1.60 5.94
C MET A 55 14.15 -1.69 5.00
N THR A 56 13.61 -0.57 4.58
CA THR A 56 12.61 -0.57 3.51
C THR A 56 13.29 -0.81 2.16
N ARG A 57 12.54 -1.37 1.20
CA ARG A 57 13.03 -1.55 -0.17
C ARG A 57 13.58 -0.22 -0.73
N ALA A 58 14.66 -0.31 -1.51
CA ALA A 58 15.34 0.85 -2.08
C ALA A 58 14.48 1.64 -3.09
N ILE A 59 13.46 1.00 -3.67
CA ILE A 59 12.59 1.59 -4.69
C ILE A 59 11.14 1.55 -4.21
N ALA A 60 10.52 2.73 -4.11
CA ALA A 60 9.09 2.88 -3.91
C ALA A 60 8.35 2.63 -5.23
N GLY A 61 7.87 1.40 -5.41
CA GLY A 61 7.16 1.01 -6.63
C GLY A 61 6.51 -0.35 -6.48
N ASN A 62 5.52 -0.62 -7.31
CA ASN A 62 4.93 -1.95 -7.41
C ASN A 62 5.96 -2.94 -7.95
N ARG A 63 6.02 -4.15 -7.37
CA ARG A 63 7.03 -5.17 -7.74
C ARG A 63 6.76 -5.80 -9.11
N ASN A 64 5.50 -5.89 -9.49
CA ASN A 64 5.05 -6.68 -10.64
C ASN A 64 4.61 -5.80 -11.81
N ILE A 65 4.21 -4.55 -11.54
CA ILE A 65 3.61 -3.66 -12.53
C ILE A 65 4.35 -2.32 -12.54
N ALA A 66 5.00 -2.01 -13.64
CA ALA A 66 5.69 -0.72 -13.79
C ALA A 66 4.68 0.44 -13.68
N GLY A 67 4.94 1.39 -12.76
CA GLY A 67 4.02 2.49 -12.46
C GLY A 67 2.75 2.05 -11.72
N GLY A 68 2.66 0.79 -11.28
CA GLY A 68 1.55 0.26 -10.52
C GLY A 68 1.47 0.82 -9.09
N HIS A 69 0.32 0.58 -8.46
CA HIS A 69 0.08 1.02 -7.09
C HIS A 69 1.05 0.40 -6.09
N THR A 70 1.52 1.21 -5.15
CA THR A 70 2.25 0.77 -3.95
C THR A 70 1.91 1.66 -2.76
N ARG A 71 2.02 1.11 -1.56
CA ARG A 71 1.86 1.86 -0.30
C ARG A 71 3.18 2.23 0.35
N LEU A 72 4.33 1.83 -0.23
CA LEU A 72 5.62 2.32 0.21
C LEU A 72 5.84 3.74 -0.34
N PRO A 73 5.86 4.79 0.50
CA PRO A 73 6.06 6.14 0.01
C PRO A 73 7.53 6.36 -0.38
N ALA A 74 7.76 7.19 -1.39
CA ALA A 74 9.10 7.43 -1.94
C ALA A 74 10.10 7.96 -0.89
N TYR A 75 9.63 8.79 0.05
CA TYR A 75 10.51 9.36 1.10
C TYR A 75 11.00 8.31 2.10
N ALA A 76 10.28 7.19 2.25
CA ALA A 76 10.64 6.10 3.15
C ALA A 76 11.37 4.96 2.44
N ALA A 77 11.56 5.01 1.11
CA ALA A 77 12.27 3.97 0.37
C ALA A 77 13.77 3.99 0.70
N GLY A 78 14.35 2.80 0.94
CA GLY A 78 15.75 2.64 1.33
C GLY A 78 16.10 3.26 2.69
N ARG A 79 15.14 3.32 3.61
CA ARG A 79 15.33 3.91 4.94
C ARG A 79 15.31 2.84 6.03
N ARG A 80 16.14 3.04 7.04
CA ARG A 80 16.19 2.19 8.22
C ARG A 80 15.10 2.61 9.20
N GLY A 81 14.35 1.63 9.72
CA GLY A 81 13.33 1.84 10.74
C GLY A 81 13.35 0.75 11.79
N VAL A 82 12.43 0.83 12.75
CA VAL A 82 12.26 -0.16 13.82
C VAL A 82 10.80 -0.59 13.87
N ILE A 83 10.55 -1.88 13.99
CA ILE A 83 9.20 -2.44 14.14
C ILE A 83 8.63 -2.02 15.49
N MET A 84 7.50 -1.34 15.47
CA MET A 84 6.79 -0.90 16.68
C MET A 84 5.59 -1.77 17.00
N LEU A 85 4.82 -2.20 15.99
CA LEU A 85 3.62 -3.01 16.15
C LEU A 85 3.54 -4.08 15.05
N GLN A 86 2.83 -5.17 15.37
CA GLN A 86 2.42 -6.19 14.41
C GLN A 86 0.89 -6.21 14.33
N HIS A 87 0.33 -6.18 13.13
CA HIS A 87 -1.13 -6.12 12.90
C HIS A 87 -1.71 -7.44 12.36
N GLY A 88 -0.87 -8.44 12.13
CA GLY A 88 -1.29 -9.68 11.46
C GLY A 88 -1.45 -9.52 9.94
N GLY A 89 -2.15 -10.45 9.32
CA GLY A 89 -2.35 -10.45 7.87
C GLY A 89 -3.32 -9.38 7.39
N HIS A 90 -2.94 -8.69 6.33
CA HIS A 90 -3.75 -7.65 5.67
C HIS A 90 -3.63 -7.76 4.16
N VAL A 91 -4.73 -7.44 3.46
CA VAL A 91 -4.75 -7.37 1.99
C VAL A 91 -3.58 -6.56 1.48
N LEU A 92 -2.81 -7.10 0.52
CA LEU A 92 -1.70 -6.38 -0.11
C LEU A 92 -2.23 -5.41 -1.17
N PRO A 93 -2.05 -4.09 -1.01
CA PRO A 93 -2.57 -3.12 -1.97
C PRO A 93 -1.92 -3.23 -3.35
N ASP A 94 -0.66 -3.67 -3.42
CA ASP A 94 0.09 -3.78 -4.67
C ASP A 94 -0.55 -4.77 -5.67
N SER A 95 -1.17 -5.84 -5.18
CA SER A 95 -1.90 -6.81 -6.00
C SER A 95 -3.38 -6.43 -6.13
N ASN A 96 -4.02 -6.11 -5.00
CA ASN A 96 -5.46 -5.90 -4.95
C ASN A 96 -5.92 -4.70 -5.81
N ALA A 97 -5.15 -3.62 -5.86
CA ALA A 97 -5.45 -2.45 -6.68
C ALA A 97 -5.45 -2.75 -8.19
N HIS A 98 -4.82 -3.83 -8.59
CA HIS A 98 -4.72 -4.27 -9.99
C HIS A 98 -5.56 -5.52 -10.30
N PHE A 99 -6.46 -5.89 -9.38
CA PHE A 99 -7.30 -7.09 -9.50
C PHE A 99 -6.52 -8.42 -9.61
N ASP A 100 -5.28 -8.43 -9.10
CA ASP A 100 -4.39 -9.60 -9.05
C ASP A 100 -4.49 -10.35 -7.70
N GLY A 101 -5.68 -10.32 -7.10
CA GLY A 101 -5.95 -10.97 -5.83
C GLY A 101 -5.57 -10.15 -4.60
N GLU A 102 -5.98 -10.64 -3.43
CA GLU A 102 -5.76 -9.96 -2.15
C GLU A 102 -4.35 -10.18 -1.58
N ALA A 103 -3.71 -11.32 -1.89
CA ALA A 103 -2.35 -11.70 -1.49
C ALA A 103 -1.97 -11.22 -0.07
N PRO A 104 -2.68 -11.64 1.00
CA PRO A 104 -2.50 -11.07 2.32
C PRO A 104 -1.09 -11.32 2.86
N GLU A 105 -0.47 -10.27 3.40
CA GLU A 105 0.83 -10.31 4.05
C GLU A 105 0.74 -9.72 5.46
N HIS A 106 1.73 -10.00 6.30
CA HIS A 106 1.85 -9.34 7.61
C HIS A 106 2.06 -7.84 7.44
N LEU A 107 1.33 -7.06 8.22
CA LEU A 107 1.42 -5.61 8.29
C LEU A 107 2.11 -5.21 9.60
N TYR A 108 3.01 -4.26 9.52
CA TYR A 108 3.78 -3.74 10.66
C TYR A 108 3.69 -2.22 10.72
N THR A 109 3.57 -1.67 11.92
CA THR A 109 3.93 -0.26 12.12
C THR A 109 5.44 -0.15 12.30
N VAL A 110 6.09 0.60 11.42
CA VAL A 110 7.53 0.87 11.45
C VAL A 110 7.75 2.33 11.81
N SER A 111 8.62 2.58 12.78
CA SER A 111 9.03 3.93 13.17
C SER A 111 10.34 4.33 12.50
N PHE A 112 10.43 5.59 12.13
CA PHE A 112 11.59 6.23 11.52
C PHE A 112 11.89 7.53 12.26
N ALA A 113 13.14 7.91 12.44
CA ALA A 113 13.47 9.27 12.81
C ALA A 113 13.29 10.20 11.60
N ALA A 114 12.73 11.38 11.80
CA ALA A 114 12.52 12.32 10.71
C ALA A 114 13.83 12.71 10.01
N GLY A 115 14.94 12.80 10.76
CA GLY A 115 16.27 13.05 10.21
C GLY A 115 16.79 11.94 9.28
N ASP A 116 16.31 10.70 9.43
CA ASP A 116 16.65 9.59 8.53
C ASP A 116 15.82 9.62 7.24
N LEU A 117 14.63 10.23 7.28
CA LEU A 117 13.73 10.35 6.12
C LEU A 117 14.09 11.58 5.26
N TRP A 118 14.40 12.71 5.88
CA TRP A 118 14.63 13.98 5.19
C TRP A 118 15.96 14.62 5.57
N GLN A 119 16.74 15.00 4.56
CA GLN A 119 18.06 15.63 4.74
C GLN A 119 17.99 16.94 5.57
N HIS A 120 16.88 17.65 5.49
CA HIS A 120 16.64 18.92 6.16
C HIS A 120 15.35 18.86 6.97
N ALA A 121 15.25 17.87 7.86
CA ALA A 121 14.12 17.78 8.77
C ALA A 121 14.11 18.99 9.72
N GLU A 122 12.96 19.63 9.89
CA GLU A 122 12.80 20.76 10.82
C GLU A 122 12.98 20.29 12.27
N SER A 123 12.50 19.08 12.58
CA SER A 123 12.68 18.39 13.86
C SER A 123 13.22 16.99 13.58
N PRO A 124 14.54 16.79 13.48
CA PRO A 124 15.14 15.51 13.07
C PRO A 124 14.88 14.37 14.05
N ASP A 125 14.61 14.67 15.32
CA ASP A 125 14.32 13.68 16.36
C ASP A 125 12.84 13.27 16.42
N ASP A 126 11.97 13.92 15.63
CA ASP A 126 10.56 13.52 15.55
C ASP A 126 10.44 12.10 14.98
N THR A 127 9.46 11.37 15.50
CA THR A 127 9.16 10.00 15.04
C THR A 127 8.04 10.01 14.01
N VAL A 128 8.30 9.38 12.87
CA VAL A 128 7.31 9.13 11.83
C VAL A 128 6.98 7.65 11.80
N CYS A 129 5.71 7.29 11.91
CA CYS A 129 5.25 5.91 11.84
C CYS A 129 4.53 5.65 10.52
N LEU A 130 4.84 4.51 9.91
CA LEU A 130 4.20 4.03 8.67
C LEU A 130 3.77 2.58 8.86
N ASP A 131 2.58 2.26 8.35
CA ASP A 131 2.13 0.88 8.25
C ASP A 131 2.60 0.29 6.93
N LEU A 132 3.50 -0.71 7.01
CA LEU A 132 4.20 -1.30 5.87
C LEU A 132 4.02 -2.83 5.87
N TRP A 133 3.79 -3.39 4.67
CA TRP A 133 3.66 -4.83 4.47
C TRP A 133 5.02 -5.53 4.49
N ASP A 134 4.99 -6.80 4.84
CA ASP A 134 6.17 -7.65 4.97
C ASP A 134 7.09 -7.57 3.74
N SER A 135 6.52 -7.61 2.54
CA SER A 135 7.26 -7.55 1.27
C SER A 135 7.96 -6.20 1.01
N TYR A 136 7.66 -5.16 1.78
CA TYR A 136 8.35 -3.87 1.67
C TYR A 136 9.61 -3.79 2.55
N LEU A 137 9.83 -4.80 3.40
CA LEU A 137 10.84 -4.79 4.45
C LEU A 137 11.90 -5.87 4.23
N GLU A 138 13.14 -5.55 4.63
CA GLU A 138 14.27 -6.44 4.67
C GLU A 138 14.96 -6.30 6.04
N PRO A 139 15.68 -7.33 6.54
CA PRO A 139 16.53 -7.16 7.73
C PRO A 139 17.55 -6.03 7.54
N ALA A 140 17.74 -5.17 8.57
CA ALA A 140 18.68 -4.05 8.53
C ALA A 140 20.11 -4.47 8.82
#